data_81848f34325a59a7636ea1f1cc0bc65e
#
_entry.id   81848f34325a59a7636ea1f1cc0bc65e
#
_cell.length_a   1.000
_cell.length_b   1.000
_cell.length_c   1.000
_cell.angle_alpha   90.00
_cell.angle_beta   90.00
_cell.angle_gamma   90.00
#
_symmetry.space_group_name_H-M   'P 1'
#
loop_
_entity.id
_entity.type
_entity.pdbx_description
1 polymer ?
#
loop_
_entity_poly.entity_id
_entity_poly.type
_entity_poly.pdbx_seq_one_letter_code
_entity_poly.pdbx_strand_id
1 'polypeptide(L)'
;MKTEYYKEYSQNLRRDMEFKVYGHSGRPFLVFPSQDGRFFDYENNGMIDAAKDYIEAGRIQMFCCDSNDVNSWSSTSWDNRNRILQQEAYMRYITDELCPRIFDINEQANNGTYANGIMTTGCSMGGTHALNSLLRRPDIFAGCIALSGAYNARLFFPDYWDDLVYANSPVDYLEGMHYDDPKVEMYRHRDIIVCCGRGAWEVPMQEDAGRIKELLEYKNVPAWVDFWGTDDVRLFS
;
A
#
# COMPACT_ATOMS: atom_id res chain seq x y z
N MET A 1 11.91 8.34 -20.11
CA MET A 1 10.69 7.94 -19.36
C MET A 1 9.70 9.10 -19.35
N LYS A 2 8.44 8.89 -19.75
CA LYS A 2 7.37 9.90 -19.63
C LYS A 2 7.05 10.12 -18.17
N THR A 3 6.87 11.37 -17.76
CA THR A 3 6.53 11.76 -16.39
C THR A 3 5.48 12.85 -16.42
N GLU A 4 4.46 12.72 -15.57
CA GLU A 4 3.38 13.69 -15.43
C GLU A 4 3.14 13.97 -13.93
N TYR A 5 2.78 15.21 -13.61
CA TYR A 5 2.50 15.65 -12.25
C TYR A 5 1.08 16.19 -12.16
N TYR A 6 0.41 15.84 -11.06
CA TYR A 6 -0.97 16.23 -10.79
C TYR A 6 -1.08 16.79 -9.37
N LYS A 7 -1.92 17.82 -9.23
CA LYS A 7 -2.32 18.40 -7.96
C LYS A 7 -3.82 18.62 -8.02
N GLU A 8 -4.56 17.84 -7.25
CA GLU A 8 -6.02 17.80 -7.30
C GLU A 8 -6.60 17.94 -5.88
N TYR A 9 -7.71 18.67 -5.73
CA TYR A 9 -8.35 18.86 -4.44
C TYR A 9 -9.11 17.60 -4.02
N SER A 10 -8.79 17.05 -2.85
CA SER A 10 -9.51 15.94 -2.25
C SER A 10 -10.68 16.43 -1.39
N GLN A 11 -11.88 15.94 -1.69
CA GLN A 11 -13.08 16.19 -0.87
C GLN A 11 -13.00 15.45 0.47
N ASN A 12 -12.46 14.22 0.48
CA ASN A 12 -12.31 13.42 1.68
C ASN A 12 -11.30 13.99 2.67
N LEU A 13 -10.18 14.53 2.17
CA LEU A 13 -9.11 15.11 2.99
C LEU A 13 -9.21 16.63 3.15
N ARG A 14 -10.10 17.28 2.36
CA ARG A 14 -10.33 18.74 2.35
C ARG A 14 -9.06 19.55 2.13
N ARG A 15 -8.20 19.05 1.27
CA ARG A 15 -6.94 19.69 0.88
C ARG A 15 -6.49 19.22 -0.49
N ASP A 16 -5.55 19.95 -1.09
CA ASP A 16 -4.87 19.49 -2.28
C ASP A 16 -4.02 18.26 -1.97
N MET A 17 -4.12 17.25 -2.84
CA MET A 17 -3.29 16.06 -2.84
C MET A 17 -2.50 16.03 -4.14
N GLU A 18 -1.28 15.55 -4.05
CA GLU A 18 -0.35 15.53 -5.17
C GLU A 18 0.01 14.09 -5.51
N PHE A 19 0.15 13.82 -6.80
CA PHE A 19 0.69 12.54 -7.28
C PHE A 19 1.47 12.72 -8.58
N LYS A 20 2.41 11.81 -8.82
CA LYS A 20 3.27 11.81 -9.98
C LYS A 20 3.14 10.48 -10.72
N VAL A 21 3.06 10.53 -12.03
CA VAL A 21 2.90 9.36 -12.89
C VAL A 21 4.18 9.15 -13.67
N TYR A 22 4.69 7.92 -13.67
CA TYR A 22 5.85 7.50 -14.44
C TYR A 22 5.43 6.40 -15.43
N GLY A 23 5.80 6.58 -16.70
CA GLY A 23 5.47 5.64 -17.77
C GLY A 23 4.36 6.15 -18.68
N HIS A 24 4.14 5.41 -19.76
CA HIS A 24 3.24 5.79 -20.85
C HIS A 24 2.20 4.73 -21.18
N SER A 25 2.26 3.56 -20.53
CA SER A 25 1.32 2.45 -20.70
C SER A 25 1.63 1.32 -19.70
N GLY A 26 0.86 0.25 -19.74
CA GLY A 26 1.06 -0.96 -18.96
C GLY A 26 0.14 -1.08 -17.75
N ARG A 27 0.42 -2.07 -16.89
CA ARG A 27 -0.36 -2.33 -15.68
C ARG A 27 -0.19 -1.18 -14.68
N PRO A 28 -1.27 -0.61 -14.12
CA PRO A 28 -1.16 0.49 -13.17
C PRO A 28 -0.70 -0.01 -11.79
N PHE A 29 0.27 0.71 -11.23
CA PHE A 29 0.77 0.53 -9.87
C PHE A 29 0.52 1.79 -9.05
N LEU A 30 -0.27 1.70 -7.99
CA LEU A 30 -0.36 2.74 -6.98
C LEU A 30 0.77 2.56 -5.97
N VAL A 31 1.59 3.58 -5.83
CA VAL A 31 2.78 3.60 -4.98
C VAL A 31 2.52 4.47 -3.76
N PHE A 32 2.56 3.87 -2.59
CA PHE A 32 2.49 4.57 -1.31
C PHE A 32 3.90 4.94 -0.84
N PRO A 33 4.14 6.17 -0.39
CA PRO A 33 5.44 6.56 0.17
C PRO A 33 5.69 5.93 1.54
N SER A 34 6.91 6.02 2.03
CA SER A 34 7.25 5.72 3.42
C SER A 34 6.55 6.69 4.38
N GLN A 35 6.65 6.45 5.69
CA GLN A 35 5.97 7.29 6.70
C GLN A 35 6.26 8.78 6.48
N ASP A 36 5.20 9.59 6.48
CA ASP A 36 5.22 11.03 6.25
C ASP A 36 5.79 11.46 4.88
N GLY A 37 6.04 10.48 4.00
CA GLY A 37 6.60 10.71 2.67
C GLY A 37 5.62 11.38 1.71
N ARG A 38 6.19 11.88 0.60
CA ARG A 38 5.50 12.57 -0.47
C ARG A 38 5.56 11.74 -1.76
N PHE A 39 4.80 12.15 -2.75
CA PHE A 39 4.72 11.54 -4.08
C PHE A 39 6.07 11.33 -4.79
N PHE A 40 7.13 11.96 -4.35
CA PHE A 40 8.49 11.82 -4.88
C PHE A 40 9.42 10.91 -4.05
N ASP A 41 8.91 10.34 -2.95
CA ASP A 41 9.68 9.50 -2.02
C ASP A 41 10.30 8.27 -2.74
N TYR A 42 9.50 7.58 -3.53
CA TYR A 42 9.93 6.39 -4.28
C TYR A 42 11.00 6.72 -5.34
N GLU A 43 10.90 7.90 -5.98
CA GLU A 43 11.90 8.41 -6.92
C GLU A 43 13.21 8.73 -6.19
N ASN A 44 13.13 9.46 -5.07
CA ASN A 44 14.30 9.87 -4.30
C ASN A 44 15.07 8.69 -3.71
N ASN A 45 14.41 7.58 -3.45
CA ASN A 45 15.02 6.34 -2.95
C ASN A 45 15.42 5.36 -4.07
N GLY A 46 15.46 5.81 -5.33
CA GLY A 46 15.95 5.03 -6.47
C GLY A 46 15.02 3.93 -6.96
N MET A 47 13.81 3.80 -6.40
CA MET A 47 12.89 2.72 -6.76
C MET A 47 12.29 2.89 -8.17
N ILE A 48 12.12 4.14 -8.62
CA ILE A 48 11.70 4.42 -9.99
C ILE A 48 12.81 4.04 -10.99
N ASP A 49 14.06 4.30 -10.64
CA ASP A 49 15.21 3.88 -11.47
C ASP A 49 15.35 2.35 -11.50
N ALA A 50 15.12 1.67 -10.38
CA ALA A 50 15.12 0.20 -10.32
C ALA A 50 14.01 -0.43 -11.19
N ALA A 51 12.86 0.25 -11.33
CA ALA A 51 11.74 -0.18 -12.17
C ALA A 51 11.82 0.32 -13.63
N LYS A 52 12.85 1.10 -13.97
CA LYS A 52 12.93 1.88 -15.22
C LYS A 52 12.71 1.04 -16.48
N ASP A 53 13.33 -0.12 -16.57
CA ASP A 53 13.23 -0.97 -17.76
C ASP A 53 11.81 -1.46 -18.00
N TYR A 54 11.06 -1.74 -16.95
CA TYR A 54 9.64 -2.13 -17.04
C TYR A 54 8.76 -0.94 -17.41
N ILE A 55 9.06 0.25 -16.88
CA ILE A 55 8.32 1.49 -17.15
C ILE A 55 8.54 1.93 -18.61
N GLU A 56 9.78 1.96 -19.06
CA GLU A 56 10.13 2.36 -20.44
C GLU A 56 9.66 1.35 -21.48
N ALA A 57 9.63 0.07 -21.13
CA ALA A 57 9.03 -0.96 -21.98
C ALA A 57 7.48 -0.93 -22.03
N GLY A 58 6.84 0.00 -21.30
CA GLY A 58 5.39 0.12 -21.26
C GLY A 58 4.68 -1.07 -20.60
N ARG A 59 5.38 -1.80 -19.73
CA ARG A 59 4.81 -2.96 -19.00
C ARG A 59 4.06 -2.53 -17.74
N ILE A 60 4.54 -1.45 -17.10
CA ILE A 60 3.95 -0.88 -15.90
C ILE A 60 3.87 0.64 -16.01
N GLN A 61 2.87 1.21 -15.37
CA GLN A 61 2.71 2.65 -15.18
C GLN A 61 2.56 2.92 -13.69
N MET A 62 3.44 3.75 -13.11
CA MET A 62 3.51 3.96 -11.67
C MET A 62 2.89 5.30 -11.27
N PHE A 63 2.00 5.28 -10.29
CA PHE A 63 1.26 6.41 -9.75
C PHE A 63 1.70 6.61 -8.29
N CYS A 64 2.64 7.49 -8.06
CA CYS A 64 3.20 7.77 -6.73
C CYS A 64 2.41 8.90 -6.06
N CYS A 65 1.72 8.60 -4.96
CA CYS A 65 0.85 9.55 -4.26
C CYS A 65 1.48 10.11 -2.97
N ASP A 66 0.90 11.20 -2.46
CA ASP A 66 1.19 11.70 -1.12
C ASP A 66 0.62 10.80 -0.03
N SER A 67 1.25 10.81 1.15
CA SER A 67 0.69 10.22 2.36
C SER A 67 -0.24 11.20 3.13
N ASN A 68 -0.90 10.67 4.15
CA ASN A 68 -1.61 11.44 5.18
C ASN A 68 -1.15 11.03 6.60
N ASP A 69 0.00 10.38 6.73
CA ASP A 69 0.46 9.76 7.98
C ASP A 69 0.68 10.79 9.08
N VAL A 70 1.17 11.99 8.73
CA VAL A 70 1.35 13.12 9.66
C VAL A 70 0.07 13.50 10.42
N ASN A 71 -1.10 13.20 9.86
CA ASN A 71 -2.40 13.42 10.50
C ASN A 71 -3.00 12.12 11.08
N SER A 72 -2.43 10.96 10.78
CA SER A 72 -2.95 9.65 11.17
C SER A 72 -1.92 8.83 11.95
N TRP A 73 -1.18 7.95 11.27
CA TRP A 73 -0.29 6.97 11.92
C TRP A 73 0.82 7.58 12.75
N SER A 74 1.47 8.64 12.28
CA SER A 74 2.58 9.33 12.97
C SER A 74 2.16 10.55 13.76
N SER A 75 0.88 10.92 13.75
CA SER A 75 0.42 12.14 14.40
C SER A 75 0.65 12.11 15.91
N THR A 76 1.28 13.17 16.42
CA THR A 76 1.44 13.45 17.85
C THR A 76 0.51 14.56 18.34
N SER A 77 -0.21 15.22 17.43
CA SER A 77 -1.06 16.39 17.73
C SER A 77 -2.53 16.02 17.91
N TRP A 78 -2.96 14.86 17.42
CA TRP A 78 -4.34 14.43 17.44
C TRP A 78 -4.52 13.29 18.45
N ASP A 79 -5.71 13.22 19.07
CA ASP A 79 -6.10 12.04 19.84
C ASP A 79 -6.26 10.81 18.92
N ASN A 80 -6.21 9.62 19.50
CA ASN A 80 -6.21 8.37 18.77
C ASN A 80 -7.46 8.18 17.90
N ARG A 81 -8.62 8.65 18.35
CA ARG A 81 -9.86 8.57 17.56
C ARG A 81 -9.78 9.45 16.31
N ASN A 82 -9.31 10.67 16.43
CA ASN A 82 -9.12 11.55 15.29
C ASN A 82 -8.03 11.03 14.33
N ARG A 83 -6.93 10.47 14.86
CA ARG A 83 -5.89 9.84 14.04
C ARG A 83 -6.46 8.75 13.14
N ILE A 84 -7.24 7.82 13.68
CA ILE A 84 -7.81 6.72 12.87
C ILE A 84 -8.90 7.21 11.91
N LEU A 85 -9.65 8.26 12.26
CA LEU A 85 -10.59 8.91 11.35
C LEU A 85 -9.89 9.57 10.16
N GLN A 86 -8.69 10.13 10.36
CA GLN A 86 -7.84 10.66 9.28
C GLN A 86 -7.32 9.54 8.37
N GLN A 87 -6.99 8.38 8.92
CA GLN A 87 -6.65 7.19 8.13
C GLN A 87 -7.83 6.73 7.27
N GLU A 88 -9.04 6.70 7.83
CA GLU A 88 -10.24 6.36 7.06
C GLU A 88 -10.57 7.39 5.96
N ALA A 89 -10.34 8.66 6.23
CA ALA A 89 -10.45 9.71 5.20
C ALA A 89 -9.41 9.51 4.08
N TYR A 90 -8.19 9.12 4.42
CA TYR A 90 -7.15 8.78 3.45
C TYR A 90 -7.53 7.55 2.61
N MET A 91 -8.06 6.50 3.23
CA MET A 91 -8.54 5.33 2.48
C MET A 91 -9.66 5.69 1.50
N ARG A 92 -10.60 6.56 1.89
CA ARG A 92 -11.64 7.06 0.96
C ARG A 92 -11.05 7.91 -0.15
N TYR A 93 -10.07 8.78 0.13
CA TYR A 93 -9.34 9.48 -0.93
C TYR A 93 -8.72 8.50 -1.94
N ILE A 94 -8.05 7.47 -1.46
CA ILE A 94 -7.44 6.46 -2.33
C ILE A 94 -8.49 5.75 -3.17
N THR A 95 -9.57 5.24 -2.55
CA THR A 95 -10.55 4.38 -3.25
C THR A 95 -11.55 5.13 -4.10
N ASP A 96 -11.99 6.31 -3.65
CA ASP A 96 -13.14 7.01 -4.23
C ASP A 96 -12.73 8.18 -5.14
N GLU A 97 -11.47 8.65 -5.01
CA GLU A 97 -10.95 9.77 -5.79
C GLU A 97 -9.74 9.34 -6.65
N LEU A 98 -8.67 8.83 -6.02
CA LEU A 98 -7.42 8.55 -6.73
C LEU A 98 -7.53 7.31 -7.64
N CYS A 99 -8.11 6.19 -7.17
CA CYS A 99 -8.23 4.99 -7.99
C CYS A 99 -9.06 5.20 -9.28
N PRO A 100 -10.24 5.85 -9.26
CA PRO A 100 -10.92 6.24 -10.50
C PRO A 100 -10.03 7.06 -11.43
N ARG A 101 -9.30 8.02 -10.87
CA ARG A 101 -8.37 8.85 -11.65
C ARG A 101 -7.23 8.06 -12.26
N ILE A 102 -6.68 7.07 -11.54
CA ILE A 102 -5.67 6.13 -12.05
C ILE A 102 -6.24 5.33 -13.23
N PHE A 103 -7.45 4.80 -13.11
CA PHE A 103 -8.09 4.06 -14.18
C PHE A 103 -8.27 4.91 -15.43
N ASP A 104 -8.74 6.16 -15.29
CA ASP A 104 -8.94 7.09 -16.41
C ASP A 104 -7.62 7.38 -17.14
N ILE A 105 -6.56 7.72 -16.41
CA ILE A 105 -5.23 8.02 -16.98
C ILE A 105 -4.64 6.77 -17.63
N ASN A 106 -4.77 5.62 -16.98
CA ASN A 106 -4.21 4.37 -17.48
C ASN A 106 -4.94 3.86 -18.73
N GLU A 107 -6.26 3.96 -18.76
CA GLU A 107 -7.07 3.59 -19.92
C GLU A 107 -6.68 4.44 -21.15
N GLN A 108 -6.56 5.75 -20.99
CA GLN A 108 -6.10 6.65 -22.05
C GLN A 108 -4.69 6.29 -22.52
N ALA A 109 -3.79 5.97 -21.58
CA ALA A 109 -2.41 5.57 -21.89
C ALA A 109 -2.33 4.22 -22.62
N ASN A 110 -3.30 3.34 -22.42
CA ASN A 110 -3.41 2.01 -23.04
C ASN A 110 -4.41 1.96 -24.21
N ASN A 111 -4.63 3.10 -24.90
CA ASN A 111 -5.49 3.21 -26.07
C ASN A 111 -6.93 2.69 -25.84
N GLY A 112 -7.52 3.01 -24.70
CA GLY A 112 -8.86 2.61 -24.33
C GLY A 112 -8.96 1.18 -23.74
N THR A 113 -7.85 0.55 -23.43
CA THR A 113 -7.86 -0.75 -22.74
C THR A 113 -7.96 -0.54 -21.23
N TYR A 114 -9.05 -0.99 -20.64
CA TYR A 114 -9.29 -0.87 -19.21
C TYR A 114 -8.48 -1.90 -18.40
N ALA A 115 -7.81 -1.46 -17.35
CA ALA A 115 -7.04 -2.34 -16.49
C ALA A 115 -7.94 -3.21 -15.60
N ASN A 116 -7.58 -4.49 -15.46
CA ASN A 116 -8.27 -5.40 -14.53
C ASN A 116 -7.71 -5.25 -13.10
N GLY A 117 -7.89 -4.06 -12.51
CA GLY A 117 -7.44 -3.70 -11.17
C GLY A 117 -6.04 -3.08 -11.12
N ILE A 118 -5.76 -2.44 -10.01
CA ILE A 118 -4.52 -1.73 -9.72
C ILE A 118 -3.62 -2.61 -8.84
N MET A 119 -2.32 -2.66 -9.11
CA MET A 119 -1.34 -3.18 -8.17
C MET A 119 -0.99 -2.13 -7.14
N THR A 120 -0.77 -2.51 -5.88
CA THR A 120 -0.27 -1.60 -4.85
C THR A 120 1.17 -1.93 -4.50
N THR A 121 1.97 -0.93 -4.14
CA THR A 121 3.32 -1.14 -3.63
C THR A 121 3.75 0.01 -2.73
N GLY A 122 4.76 -0.24 -1.91
CA GLY A 122 5.38 0.74 -1.04
C GLY A 122 6.31 0.09 -0.02
N CYS A 123 7.09 0.93 0.64
CA CYS A 123 8.06 0.52 1.66
C CYS A 123 7.66 1.04 3.04
N SER A 124 7.99 0.31 4.11
CA SER A 124 7.71 0.70 5.48
C SER A 124 6.20 0.98 5.65
N MET A 125 5.79 2.18 6.07
CA MET A 125 4.38 2.57 6.13
C MET A 125 3.69 2.43 4.76
N GLY A 126 4.39 2.68 3.65
CA GLY A 126 3.88 2.42 2.30
C GLY A 126 3.57 0.95 2.06
N GLY A 127 4.36 0.02 2.60
CA GLY A 127 4.08 -1.42 2.58
C GLY A 127 2.84 -1.78 3.40
N THR A 128 2.64 -1.13 4.55
CA THR A 128 1.43 -1.23 5.37
C THR A 128 0.20 -0.80 4.58
N HIS A 129 0.25 0.38 3.94
CA HIS A 129 -0.84 0.87 3.09
C HIS A 129 -1.11 -0.04 1.90
N ALA A 130 -0.06 -0.56 1.26
CA ALA A 130 -0.19 -1.41 0.07
C ALA A 130 -0.96 -2.71 0.38
N LEU A 131 -0.54 -3.45 1.42
CA LEU A 131 -1.22 -4.68 1.82
C LEU A 131 -2.63 -4.40 2.36
N ASN A 132 -2.77 -3.40 3.25
CA ASN A 132 -4.06 -3.05 3.84
C ASN A 132 -5.08 -2.63 2.78
N SER A 133 -4.66 -1.86 1.76
CA SER A 133 -5.53 -1.45 0.65
C SER A 133 -6.05 -2.65 -0.14
N LEU A 134 -5.16 -3.59 -0.52
CA LEU A 134 -5.55 -4.81 -1.20
C LEU A 134 -6.56 -5.63 -0.38
N LEU A 135 -6.25 -5.89 0.89
CA LEU A 135 -7.08 -6.75 1.73
C LEU A 135 -8.43 -6.10 2.07
N ARG A 136 -8.49 -4.79 2.18
CA ARG A 136 -9.76 -4.08 2.40
C ARG A 136 -10.61 -3.96 1.15
N ARG A 137 -10.00 -3.77 -0.03
CA ARG A 137 -10.67 -3.55 -1.31
C ARG A 137 -10.12 -4.45 -2.43
N PRO A 138 -10.24 -5.78 -2.27
CA PRO A 138 -9.81 -6.73 -3.31
C PRO A 138 -10.61 -6.61 -4.61
N ASP A 139 -11.70 -5.87 -4.61
CA ASP A 139 -12.49 -5.51 -5.79
C ASP A 139 -11.81 -4.44 -6.68
N ILE A 140 -11.00 -3.57 -6.09
CA ILE A 140 -10.24 -2.53 -6.82
C ILE A 140 -8.81 -3.00 -7.11
N PHE A 141 -8.17 -3.62 -6.11
CA PHE A 141 -6.75 -3.95 -6.19
C PHE A 141 -6.55 -5.40 -6.64
N ALA A 142 -5.74 -5.58 -7.67
CA ALA A 142 -5.44 -6.87 -8.27
C ALA A 142 -4.27 -7.59 -7.58
N GLY A 143 -3.50 -6.90 -6.77
CA GLY A 143 -2.40 -7.45 -6.01
C GLY A 143 -1.58 -6.38 -5.30
N CYS A 144 -0.56 -6.84 -4.54
CA CYS A 144 0.39 -5.95 -3.89
C CYS A 144 1.82 -6.49 -3.90
N ILE A 145 2.78 -5.56 -3.82
CA ILE A 145 4.19 -5.81 -3.48
C ILE A 145 4.48 -4.93 -2.26
N ALA A 146 4.36 -5.50 -1.08
CA ALA A 146 4.50 -4.78 0.18
C ALA A 146 5.87 -5.06 0.81
N LEU A 147 6.66 -4.00 1.02
CA LEU A 147 8.04 -4.09 1.46
C LEU A 147 8.17 -3.57 2.89
N SER A 148 8.64 -4.42 3.81
CA SER A 148 8.91 -4.10 5.23
C SER A 148 7.79 -3.32 5.93
N GLY A 149 6.54 -3.69 5.67
CA GLY A 149 5.35 -3.06 6.28
C GLY A 149 5.09 -3.58 7.70
N ALA A 150 4.52 -2.72 8.55
CA ALA A 150 3.97 -3.09 9.85
C ALA A 150 2.47 -3.38 9.69
N TYR A 151 2.05 -4.60 10.02
CA TYR A 151 0.68 -5.05 9.75
C TYR A 151 -0.17 -5.21 11.01
N ASN A 152 0.41 -4.85 12.16
CA ASN A 152 -0.27 -4.78 13.45
C ASN A 152 -0.42 -3.32 13.88
N ALA A 153 -1.66 -2.82 13.91
CA ALA A 153 -1.93 -1.42 14.25
C ALA A 153 -1.59 -1.08 15.72
N ARG A 154 -1.39 -2.08 16.59
CA ARG A 154 -0.99 -1.85 17.99
C ARG A 154 0.37 -1.16 18.11
N LEU A 155 1.22 -1.27 17.10
CA LEU A 155 2.47 -0.53 17.05
C LEU A 155 2.25 1.00 17.10
N PHE A 156 1.16 1.48 16.54
CA PHE A 156 0.82 2.89 16.44
C PHE A 156 -0.27 3.35 17.42
N PHE A 157 -1.03 2.39 17.96
CA PHE A 157 -2.14 2.59 18.89
C PHE A 157 -2.01 1.64 20.10
N PRO A 158 -0.93 1.74 20.91
CA PRO A 158 -0.66 0.76 21.98
C PRO A 158 -1.75 0.73 23.05
N ASP A 159 -2.33 1.89 23.37
CA ASP A 159 -3.30 2.07 24.46
C ASP A 159 -4.71 2.41 23.96
N TYR A 160 -4.97 2.22 22.65
CA TYR A 160 -6.25 2.55 22.05
C TYR A 160 -6.70 1.49 21.05
N TRP A 161 -7.95 1.08 21.15
CA TRP A 161 -8.52 0.08 20.24
C TRP A 161 -10.00 0.34 20.00
N ASP A 162 -10.38 0.43 18.72
CA ASP A 162 -11.77 0.50 18.28
C ASP A 162 -11.95 -0.23 16.95
N ASP A 163 -13.18 -0.26 16.43
CA ASP A 163 -13.49 -0.95 15.17
C ASP A 163 -12.72 -0.42 13.98
N LEU A 164 -12.35 0.86 13.98
CA LEU A 164 -11.58 1.46 12.88
C LEU A 164 -10.10 1.08 12.96
N VAL A 165 -9.52 1.03 14.17
CA VAL A 165 -8.15 0.53 14.36
C VAL A 165 -8.09 -0.94 13.97
N TYR A 166 -9.08 -1.75 14.41
CA TYR A 166 -9.20 -3.15 13.97
C TYR A 166 -9.27 -3.29 12.45
N ALA A 167 -10.08 -2.48 11.78
CA ALA A 167 -10.22 -2.50 10.31
C ALA A 167 -8.95 -2.06 9.55
N ASN A 168 -7.95 -1.51 10.25
CA ASN A 168 -6.65 -1.13 9.71
C ASN A 168 -5.48 -1.97 10.28
N SER A 169 -5.77 -3.09 10.90
CA SER A 169 -4.80 -4.04 11.43
C SER A 169 -4.89 -5.39 10.70
N PRO A 170 -4.16 -5.57 9.59
CA PRO A 170 -4.20 -6.79 8.78
C PRO A 170 -4.07 -8.08 9.57
N VAL A 171 -3.16 -8.16 10.55
CA VAL A 171 -3.00 -9.36 11.38
C VAL A 171 -4.24 -9.66 12.20
N ASP A 172 -4.90 -8.63 12.78
CA ASP A 172 -6.07 -8.83 13.63
C ASP A 172 -7.32 -9.20 12.82
N TYR A 173 -7.64 -8.46 11.75
CA TYR A 173 -8.86 -8.76 11.00
C TYR A 173 -8.74 -10.03 10.15
N LEU A 174 -7.56 -10.37 9.60
CA LEU A 174 -7.35 -11.66 8.94
C LEU A 174 -7.53 -12.83 9.90
N GLU A 175 -7.06 -12.72 11.14
CA GLU A 175 -7.29 -13.74 12.16
C GLU A 175 -8.78 -13.95 12.44
N GLY A 176 -9.53 -12.83 12.57
CA GLY A 176 -10.97 -12.85 12.81
C GLY A 176 -11.85 -13.27 11.62
N MET A 177 -11.32 -13.25 10.40
CA MET A 177 -12.09 -13.63 9.19
C MET A 177 -12.31 -15.14 9.12
N HIS A 178 -13.54 -15.54 8.81
CA HIS A 178 -13.82 -16.94 8.54
C HIS A 178 -13.16 -17.40 7.23
N TYR A 179 -12.82 -18.69 7.16
CA TYR A 179 -12.21 -19.31 5.97
C TYR A 179 -13.05 -19.11 4.68
N ASP A 180 -14.39 -19.15 4.81
CA ASP A 180 -15.35 -18.97 3.70
C ASP A 180 -15.79 -17.53 3.49
N ASP A 181 -15.10 -16.55 4.10
CA ASP A 181 -15.41 -15.14 3.87
C ASP A 181 -15.26 -14.81 2.36
N PRO A 182 -16.22 -14.10 1.75
CA PRO A 182 -16.15 -13.74 0.34
C PRO A 182 -14.87 -12.99 -0.06
N LYS A 183 -14.31 -12.18 0.84
CA LYS A 183 -13.03 -11.52 0.58
C LYS A 183 -11.87 -12.51 0.56
N VAL A 184 -11.88 -13.54 1.41
CA VAL A 184 -10.85 -14.58 1.39
C VAL A 184 -10.85 -15.32 0.05
N GLU A 185 -12.03 -15.57 -0.53
CA GLU A 185 -12.12 -16.13 -1.88
C GLU A 185 -11.52 -15.16 -2.92
N MET A 186 -11.77 -13.88 -2.80
CA MET A 186 -11.14 -12.90 -3.70
C MET A 186 -9.61 -12.87 -3.55
N TYR A 187 -9.07 -12.98 -2.33
CA TYR A 187 -7.62 -13.00 -2.09
C TYR A 187 -6.94 -14.18 -2.79
N ARG A 188 -7.61 -15.34 -2.93
CA ARG A 188 -7.06 -16.52 -3.65
C ARG A 188 -6.74 -16.25 -5.11
N HIS A 189 -7.30 -15.17 -5.67
CA HIS A 189 -7.12 -14.74 -7.06
C HIS A 189 -6.32 -13.44 -7.17
N ARG A 190 -5.56 -13.06 -6.13
CA ARG A 190 -4.75 -11.84 -6.11
C ARG A 190 -3.26 -12.17 -6.02
N ASP A 191 -2.45 -11.31 -6.63
CA ASP A 191 -0.99 -11.40 -6.54
C ASP A 191 -0.54 -10.76 -5.21
N ILE A 192 -0.21 -11.57 -4.21
CA ILE A 192 0.21 -11.09 -2.89
C ILE A 192 1.70 -11.39 -2.69
N ILE A 193 2.51 -10.34 -2.64
CA ILE A 193 3.94 -10.42 -2.39
C ILE A 193 4.25 -9.54 -1.18
N VAL A 194 4.82 -10.14 -0.14
CA VAL A 194 5.26 -9.46 1.08
C VAL A 194 6.73 -9.79 1.28
N CYS A 195 7.58 -8.77 1.26
CA CYS A 195 8.99 -8.93 1.53
C CYS A 195 9.37 -8.10 2.76
N CYS A 196 10.21 -8.67 3.62
CA CYS A 196 10.72 -7.97 4.78
C CYS A 196 12.23 -8.15 4.88
N GLY A 197 12.94 -7.08 5.22
CA GLY A 197 14.37 -7.17 5.52
C GLY A 197 14.63 -7.81 6.88
N ARG A 198 15.90 -8.15 7.10
CA ARG A 198 16.40 -8.66 8.39
C ARG A 198 17.33 -7.65 9.08
N GLY A 199 17.10 -6.36 8.84
CA GLY A 199 17.83 -5.29 9.47
C GLY A 199 17.42 -5.07 10.95
N ALA A 200 18.24 -4.34 11.68
CA ALA A 200 18.08 -4.12 13.12
C ALA A 200 16.74 -3.46 13.52
N TRP A 201 16.11 -2.70 12.61
CA TRP A 201 14.86 -1.99 12.87
C TRP A 201 13.62 -2.73 12.39
N GLU A 202 13.79 -3.89 11.73
CA GLU A 202 12.72 -4.60 11.05
C GLU A 202 12.12 -5.75 11.87
N VAL A 203 12.57 -5.95 13.12
CA VAL A 203 12.07 -7.07 13.95
C VAL A 203 10.54 -7.08 14.07
N PRO A 204 9.84 -5.97 14.41
CA PRO A 204 8.37 -5.99 14.45
C PRO A 204 7.74 -6.29 13.09
N MET A 205 8.31 -5.78 11.99
CA MET A 205 7.84 -6.04 10.63
C MET A 205 8.05 -7.49 10.21
N GLN A 206 9.15 -8.13 10.67
CA GLN A 206 9.38 -9.56 10.45
C GLN A 206 8.36 -10.42 11.17
N GLU A 207 8.04 -10.09 12.42
CA GLU A 207 7.01 -10.78 13.21
C GLU A 207 5.64 -10.64 12.53
N ASP A 208 5.28 -9.44 12.11
CA ASP A 208 4.03 -9.17 11.40
C ASP A 208 3.97 -9.89 10.05
N ALA A 209 5.04 -9.85 9.25
CA ALA A 209 5.11 -10.57 7.96
C ALA A 209 5.00 -12.09 8.14
N GLY A 210 5.64 -12.62 9.18
CA GLY A 210 5.51 -14.03 9.57
C GLY A 210 4.07 -14.38 9.93
N ARG A 211 3.40 -13.53 10.71
CA ARG A 211 1.99 -13.73 11.07
C ARG A 211 1.06 -13.63 9.86
N ILE A 212 1.26 -12.67 8.98
CA ILE A 212 0.52 -12.58 7.70
C ILE A 212 0.67 -13.87 6.88
N LYS A 213 1.90 -14.39 6.76
CA LYS A 213 2.17 -15.66 6.08
C LYS A 213 1.32 -16.79 6.64
N GLU A 214 1.39 -17.03 7.95
CA GLU A 214 0.62 -18.09 8.64
C GLU A 214 -0.89 -17.94 8.39
N LEU A 215 -1.42 -16.73 8.50
CA LEU A 215 -2.85 -16.47 8.33
C LEU A 215 -3.33 -16.70 6.89
N LEU A 216 -2.53 -16.30 5.90
CA LEU A 216 -2.84 -16.54 4.48
C LEU A 216 -2.73 -18.03 4.13
N GLU A 217 -1.70 -18.72 4.62
CA GLU A 217 -1.53 -20.17 4.44
C GLU A 217 -2.72 -20.94 5.07
N TYR A 218 -3.12 -20.60 6.29
CA TYR A 218 -4.28 -21.21 6.96
C TYR A 218 -5.58 -21.04 6.15
N LYS A 219 -5.72 -19.93 5.42
CA LYS A 219 -6.90 -19.64 4.59
C LYS A 219 -6.76 -20.15 3.14
N ASN A 220 -5.68 -20.87 2.83
CA ASN A 220 -5.33 -21.32 1.46
C ASN A 220 -5.31 -20.16 0.45
N VAL A 221 -4.79 -19.01 0.87
CA VAL A 221 -4.54 -17.86 0.01
C VAL A 221 -3.09 -17.93 -0.50
N PRO A 222 -2.87 -18.06 -1.82
CA PRO A 222 -1.51 -18.03 -2.36
C PRO A 222 -0.85 -16.68 -2.11
N ALA A 223 0.31 -16.70 -1.48
CA ALA A 223 1.10 -15.50 -1.25
C ALA A 223 2.59 -15.85 -1.25
N TRP A 224 3.40 -14.95 -1.76
CA TRP A 224 4.85 -15.05 -1.62
C TRP A 224 5.29 -14.12 -0.48
N VAL A 225 5.67 -14.74 0.64
CA VAL A 225 6.23 -14.00 1.79
C VAL A 225 7.69 -14.39 1.95
N ASP A 226 8.58 -13.42 1.83
CA ASP A 226 10.02 -13.63 1.81
C ASP A 226 10.76 -12.68 2.76
N PHE A 227 11.91 -13.14 3.27
CA PHE A 227 12.74 -12.40 4.21
C PHE A 227 14.14 -12.23 3.61
N TRP A 228 14.55 -10.99 3.37
CA TRP A 228 15.76 -10.64 2.63
C TRP A 228 16.89 -10.14 3.52
N GLY A 229 18.11 -10.53 3.14
CA GLY A 229 19.32 -10.03 3.75
C GLY A 229 19.71 -10.72 5.05
N THR A 230 20.74 -10.17 5.64
CA THR A 230 21.23 -10.50 6.98
C THR A 230 21.12 -9.24 7.84
N ASP A 231 21.42 -9.33 9.13
CA ASP A 231 21.39 -8.21 10.08
C ASP A 231 22.21 -6.98 9.63
N ASP A 232 23.14 -7.17 8.69
CA ASP A 232 24.00 -6.12 8.14
C ASP A 232 23.44 -5.44 6.88
N VAL A 233 22.35 -5.94 6.32
CA VAL A 233 21.72 -5.39 5.10
C VAL A 233 20.63 -4.41 5.49
N ARG A 234 20.92 -3.12 5.30
CA ARG A 234 19.89 -2.08 5.32
C ARG A 234 19.16 -2.08 3.99
N LEU A 235 17.87 -2.43 3.98
CA LEU A 235 17.03 -2.36 2.78
C LEU A 235 16.72 -0.91 2.37
N PHE A 236 16.87 0.03 3.32
CA PHE A 236 16.68 1.47 3.12
C PHE A 236 17.71 2.22 3.98
N SER A 237 18.70 2.79 3.38
CA SER A 237 19.62 3.75 3.98
C SER A 237 19.59 5.04 3.19
#